data_106c9bbed1a7cb4e8c22fd47e3bbfed5
#
_entry.id   106c9bbed1a7cb4e8c22fd47e3bbfed5
#
_cell.length_a   1.000
_cell.length_b   1.000
_cell.length_c   1.000
_cell.angle_alpha   90.00
_cell.angle_beta   90.00
_cell.angle_gamma   90.00
#
_symmetry.space_group_name_H-M   'P 1'
#
loop_
_entity.id
_entity.type
_entity.pdbx_description
1 polymer ?
#
loop_
_entity_poly.entity_id
_entity_poly.type
_entity_poly.pdbx_seq_one_letter_code
_entity_poly.pdbx_strand_id
1 'polypeptide(L)'
;MRIRILVPLLLIALGATAQGKKTVFSTMETNHIRVATPGLFSQRELIELPLEDIPDTEYSFPLPGGKVISPYGRGRGRHSGIDIKTYAKDTIRSAFNGVVRMSKPYSAYGNVVVVRHDFGLETIYSHNFKNLVHCGDTVKAGQPIALTGRTGRASTEHLHFETRVNGQHFDPNIIFNMKEQTLNRQR
;
A
#
# COMPACT_ATOMS: atom_id res chain seq x y z
N MET A 1 -20.53 6.51 -4.08
CA MET A 1 -19.72 7.76 -4.13
C MET A 1 -18.36 7.36 -4.68
N ARG A 2 -18.05 7.76 -5.91
CA ARG A 2 -16.70 7.56 -6.43
C ARG A 2 -15.78 8.45 -5.63
N ILE A 3 -14.79 7.87 -4.97
CA ILE A 3 -13.78 8.66 -4.25
C ILE A 3 -12.98 9.38 -5.32
N ARG A 4 -13.31 10.64 -5.52
CA ARG A 4 -12.63 11.50 -6.49
C ARG A 4 -11.46 12.18 -5.79
N ILE A 5 -10.29 11.56 -5.89
CA ILE A 5 -9.04 12.27 -5.72
C ILE A 5 -8.76 12.83 -7.12
N LEU A 6 -9.05 14.11 -7.36
CA LEU A 6 -9.16 14.71 -8.70
C LEU A 6 -7.88 14.58 -9.55
N VAL A 7 -7.90 13.74 -10.63
CA VAL A 7 -6.88 13.67 -11.69
C VAL A 7 -7.55 13.21 -13.00
N PRO A 8 -7.59 14.00 -14.08
CA PRO A 8 -8.32 13.65 -15.30
C PRO A 8 -7.66 12.53 -16.10
N LEU A 9 -8.50 11.68 -16.69
CA LEU A 9 -8.15 10.49 -17.46
C LEU A 9 -8.05 10.79 -18.96
N LEU A 10 -6.97 10.39 -19.59
CA LEU A 10 -6.93 10.15 -21.03
C LEU A 10 -6.77 8.65 -21.28
N LEU A 11 -7.83 8.02 -21.79
CA LEU A 11 -7.80 6.62 -22.24
C LEU A 11 -6.92 6.51 -23.49
N ILE A 12 -5.80 5.79 -23.37
CA ILE A 12 -5.14 5.20 -24.55
C ILE A 12 -5.12 3.70 -24.31
N ALA A 13 -6.06 3.00 -24.98
CA ALA A 13 -6.00 1.57 -25.14
C ALA A 13 -4.85 1.26 -26.11
N LEU A 14 -3.73 0.76 -25.61
CA LEU A 14 -2.73 0.09 -26.41
C LEU A 14 -2.62 -1.34 -25.89
N GLY A 15 -3.19 -2.26 -26.66
CA GLY A 15 -2.87 -3.67 -26.56
C GLY A 15 -1.39 -3.86 -26.90
N ALA A 16 -0.58 -4.14 -25.86
CA ALA A 16 0.79 -4.60 -26.03
C ALA A 16 0.91 -5.92 -25.27
N THR A 17 1.20 -6.98 -26.02
CA THR A 17 1.68 -8.25 -25.49
C THR A 17 2.95 -7.96 -24.67
N ALA A 18 2.82 -7.99 -23.35
CA ALA A 18 3.88 -7.63 -22.44
C ALA A 18 4.86 -8.80 -22.28
N GLN A 19 5.91 -8.78 -23.04
CA GLN A 19 7.18 -9.33 -22.60
C GLN A 19 7.68 -8.44 -21.44
N GLY A 20 7.74 -9.01 -20.21
CA GLY A 20 7.88 -8.25 -18.97
C GLY A 20 9.12 -7.36 -18.90
N LYS A 21 8.98 -6.10 -19.19
CA LYS A 21 9.96 -5.09 -18.77
C LYS A 21 9.92 -5.02 -17.25
N LYS A 22 10.99 -5.47 -16.59
CA LYS A 22 11.17 -5.32 -15.14
C LYS A 22 11.02 -3.83 -14.82
N THR A 23 10.04 -3.46 -14.00
CA THR A 23 9.84 -2.08 -13.57
C THR A 23 11.09 -1.63 -12.82
N VAL A 24 11.80 -0.64 -13.33
CA VAL A 24 13.01 -0.09 -12.72
C VAL A 24 12.63 1.17 -11.96
N PHE A 25 12.73 1.12 -10.64
CA PHE A 25 12.57 2.29 -9.78
C PHE A 25 13.89 3.07 -9.68
N SER A 26 13.82 4.38 -9.65
CA SER A 26 14.98 5.25 -9.42
C SER A 26 15.52 5.07 -8.00
N THR A 27 16.76 5.51 -7.78
CA THR A 27 17.38 5.52 -6.44
C THR A 27 16.55 6.33 -5.43
N MET A 28 15.95 7.44 -5.86
CA MET A 28 15.04 8.22 -5.00
C MET A 28 13.83 7.40 -4.58
N GLU A 29 13.18 6.70 -5.50
CA GLU A 29 12.02 5.88 -5.21
C GLU A 29 12.32 4.71 -4.30
N THR A 30 13.48 4.07 -4.44
CA THR A 30 13.88 2.93 -3.60
C THR A 30 14.43 3.34 -2.24
N ASN A 31 14.82 4.61 -2.05
CA ASN A 31 15.43 5.10 -0.82
C ASN A 31 14.51 6.00 0.01
N HIS A 32 13.40 6.50 -0.54
CA HIS A 32 12.49 7.38 0.20
C HIS A 32 11.04 6.90 0.11
N ILE A 33 10.38 6.84 1.27
CA ILE A 33 8.94 6.52 1.31
C ILE A 33 8.13 7.69 0.76
N ARG A 34 8.47 8.92 1.14
CA ARG A 34 7.78 10.15 0.72
C ARG A 34 8.37 10.65 -0.59
N VAL A 35 8.07 9.98 -1.68
CA VAL A 35 8.55 10.35 -3.01
C VAL A 35 7.37 10.46 -3.97
N ALA A 36 7.40 11.48 -4.83
CA ALA A 36 6.41 11.63 -5.89
C ALA A 36 6.52 10.47 -6.89
N THR A 37 5.39 10.02 -7.41
CA THR A 37 5.35 9.02 -8.48
C THR A 37 5.66 9.70 -9.81
N PRO A 38 6.76 9.34 -10.49
CA PRO A 38 7.14 9.99 -11.74
C PRO A 38 6.01 9.93 -12.77
N GLY A 39 5.71 11.06 -13.40
CA GLY A 39 4.72 11.16 -14.47
C GLY A 39 3.25 11.07 -14.02
N LEU A 40 2.96 10.80 -12.75
CA LEU A 40 1.58 10.63 -12.30
C LEU A 40 0.69 11.85 -12.54
N PHE A 41 1.26 13.05 -12.39
CA PHE A 41 0.56 14.34 -12.59
C PHE A 41 1.04 15.13 -13.80
N SER A 42 1.87 14.56 -14.69
CA SER A 42 2.41 15.30 -15.83
C SER A 42 1.34 15.81 -16.82
N GLN A 43 0.12 15.26 -16.76
CA GLN A 43 -0.99 15.61 -17.64
C GLN A 43 -2.34 15.66 -16.92
N ARG A 44 -2.37 15.79 -15.57
CA ARG A 44 -3.59 15.53 -14.80
C ARG A 44 -3.62 16.28 -13.49
N GLU A 45 -4.85 16.58 -13.05
CA GLU A 45 -5.11 17.21 -11.77
C GLU A 45 -5.75 16.24 -10.73
N LEU A 46 -6.26 15.07 -11.15
CA LEU A 46 -7.01 14.13 -10.31
C LEU A 46 -6.67 12.66 -10.55
N ILE A 47 -6.65 11.85 -9.49
CA ILE A 47 -6.63 10.39 -9.54
C ILE A 47 -7.98 9.85 -9.04
N GLU A 48 -8.66 9.05 -9.85
CA GLU A 48 -9.81 8.27 -9.42
C GLU A 48 -9.35 6.83 -9.12
N LEU A 49 -9.68 6.34 -7.94
CA LEU A 49 -9.52 4.93 -7.58
C LEU A 49 -10.88 4.25 -7.76
N PRO A 50 -11.06 3.42 -8.80
CA PRO A 50 -12.35 2.81 -9.10
C PRO A 50 -12.60 1.58 -8.21
N LEU A 51 -12.78 1.79 -6.91
CA LEU A 51 -12.94 0.71 -5.93
C LEU A 51 -14.12 -0.20 -6.21
N GLU A 52 -15.16 0.32 -6.87
CA GLU A 52 -16.36 -0.42 -7.26
C GLU A 52 -16.07 -1.46 -8.35
N ASP A 53 -15.09 -1.16 -9.22
CA ASP A 53 -14.74 -1.98 -10.37
C ASP A 53 -13.67 -3.04 -10.05
N ILE A 54 -13.06 -3.00 -8.86
CA ILE A 54 -12.03 -3.97 -8.45
C ILE A 54 -12.69 -5.30 -8.09
N PRO A 55 -12.40 -6.41 -8.80
CA PRO A 55 -12.93 -7.73 -8.46
C PRO A 55 -12.46 -8.20 -7.08
N ASP A 56 -13.22 -9.06 -6.41
CA ASP A 56 -12.84 -9.65 -5.12
C ASP A 56 -11.55 -10.47 -5.18
N THR A 57 -11.15 -10.91 -6.36
CA THR A 57 -9.89 -11.63 -6.60
C THR A 57 -8.67 -10.71 -6.74
N GLU A 58 -8.88 -9.39 -6.85
CA GLU A 58 -7.82 -8.41 -7.10
C GLU A 58 -7.53 -7.50 -5.90
N TYR A 59 -8.13 -7.79 -4.76
CA TYR A 59 -7.76 -7.18 -3.49
C TYR A 59 -7.68 -8.20 -2.35
N SER A 60 -7.01 -7.80 -1.29
CA SER A 60 -6.96 -8.55 -0.03
C SER A 60 -6.79 -7.57 1.12
N PHE A 61 -7.45 -7.83 2.24
CA PHE A 61 -7.12 -7.11 3.48
C PHE A 61 -5.68 -7.46 3.89
N PRO A 62 -4.85 -6.47 4.26
CA PRO A 62 -3.40 -6.69 4.43
C PRO A 62 -3.05 -7.67 5.56
N LEU A 63 -3.92 -7.78 6.57
CA LEU A 63 -3.73 -8.66 7.73
C LEU A 63 -5.07 -9.25 8.18
N PRO A 64 -5.59 -10.30 7.51
CA PRO A 64 -6.87 -10.91 7.83
C PRO A 64 -6.95 -11.36 9.29
N GLY A 65 -8.06 -11.05 9.96
CA GLY A 65 -8.29 -11.35 11.39
C GLY A 65 -7.64 -10.37 12.37
N GLY A 66 -6.78 -9.45 11.88
CA GLY A 66 -6.15 -8.43 12.72
C GLY A 66 -7.15 -7.36 13.19
N LYS A 67 -6.89 -6.75 14.36
CA LYS A 67 -7.74 -5.70 14.96
C LYS A 67 -7.03 -4.36 14.93
N VAL A 68 -7.71 -3.30 14.48
CA VAL A 68 -7.16 -1.94 14.55
C VAL A 68 -7.02 -1.52 16.01
N ILE A 69 -5.80 -1.14 16.41
CA ILE A 69 -5.47 -0.68 17.77
C ILE A 69 -5.08 0.81 17.79
N SER A 70 -4.75 1.38 16.64
CA SER A 70 -4.43 2.81 16.53
C SER A 70 -4.96 3.32 15.18
N PRO A 71 -5.91 4.28 15.17
CA PRO A 71 -6.46 4.83 13.95
C PRO A 71 -5.50 5.81 13.28
N TYR A 72 -5.75 6.07 11.99
CA TYR A 72 -5.12 7.15 11.24
C TYR A 72 -5.32 8.51 11.93
N GLY A 73 -4.32 9.38 11.82
CA GLY A 73 -4.38 10.74 12.37
C GLY A 73 -4.24 10.83 13.89
N ARG A 74 -4.13 9.71 14.63
CA ARG A 74 -3.90 9.73 16.08
C ARG A 74 -2.69 10.60 16.45
N GLY A 75 -2.73 11.21 17.63
CA GLY A 75 -1.63 12.07 18.11
C GLY A 75 -1.56 13.42 17.36
N ARG A 76 -2.68 14.11 17.19
CA ARG A 76 -2.82 15.39 16.48
C ARG A 76 -2.47 15.27 14.98
N GLY A 77 -2.96 14.22 14.33
CA GLY A 77 -2.79 14.00 12.88
C GLY A 77 -1.41 13.47 12.47
N ARG A 78 -0.55 13.07 13.43
CA ARG A 78 0.81 12.61 13.11
C ARG A 78 0.93 11.15 12.74
N HIS A 79 -0.10 10.32 13.00
CA HIS A 79 -0.12 8.91 12.64
C HIS A 79 -0.50 8.76 11.17
N SER A 80 0.46 8.38 10.33
CA SER A 80 0.34 8.36 8.86
C SER A 80 -0.38 7.12 8.30
N GLY A 81 -0.79 6.20 9.15
CA GLY A 81 -1.47 4.96 8.80
C GLY A 81 -2.39 4.48 9.89
N ILE A 82 -2.65 3.19 9.89
CA ILE A 82 -3.35 2.48 10.97
C ILE A 82 -2.43 1.40 11.53
N ASP A 83 -2.56 1.10 12.84
CA ASP A 83 -1.87 -0.04 13.43
C ASP A 83 -2.86 -1.18 13.62
N ILE A 84 -2.52 -2.34 13.08
CA ILE A 84 -3.34 -3.55 13.12
C ILE A 84 -2.60 -4.59 13.96
N LYS A 85 -3.15 -4.92 15.12
CA LYS A 85 -2.57 -5.92 16.02
C LYS A 85 -3.01 -7.32 15.67
N THR A 86 -2.06 -8.23 15.79
CA THR A 86 -2.26 -9.66 15.64
C THR A 86 -1.15 -10.41 16.40
N TYR A 87 -0.92 -11.67 16.10
CA TYR A 87 0.18 -12.43 16.71
C TYR A 87 1.51 -12.19 15.97
N ALA A 88 2.61 -12.47 16.66
CA ALA A 88 3.94 -12.38 16.05
C ALA A 88 4.07 -13.36 14.87
N LYS A 89 4.70 -12.89 13.79
CA LYS A 89 4.96 -13.65 12.58
C LYS A 89 3.72 -14.11 11.80
N ASP A 90 2.57 -13.45 12.02
CA ASP A 90 1.43 -13.62 11.14
C ASP A 90 1.74 -13.07 9.74
N THR A 91 1.11 -13.68 8.74
CA THR A 91 1.39 -13.38 7.35
C THR A 91 0.75 -12.06 6.93
N ILE A 92 1.58 -11.11 6.52
CA ILE A 92 1.16 -9.87 5.86
C ILE A 92 1.01 -10.14 4.37
N ARG A 93 -0.11 -9.68 3.78
CA ARG A 93 -0.46 -9.89 2.38
C ARG A 93 -0.48 -8.59 1.61
N SER A 94 -0.12 -8.65 0.33
CA SER A 94 -0.29 -7.50 -0.57
C SER A 94 -1.77 -7.15 -0.71
N ALA A 95 -2.10 -5.85 -0.54
CA ALA A 95 -3.47 -5.37 -0.62
C ALA A 95 -4.04 -5.46 -2.03
N PHE A 96 -3.22 -5.24 -3.04
CA PHE A 96 -3.59 -5.28 -4.47
C PHE A 96 -2.45 -5.89 -5.29
N ASN A 97 -2.72 -6.12 -6.59
CA ASN A 97 -1.67 -6.41 -7.57
C ASN A 97 -0.71 -5.23 -7.66
N GLY A 98 0.59 -5.48 -7.86
CA GLY A 98 1.54 -4.38 -7.96
C GLY A 98 3.00 -4.82 -8.08
N VAL A 99 3.89 -3.85 -7.93
CA VAL A 99 5.34 -4.06 -7.96
C VAL A 99 5.97 -3.54 -6.67
N VAL A 100 6.81 -4.33 -6.05
CA VAL A 100 7.53 -3.97 -4.83
C VAL A 100 8.52 -2.85 -5.15
N ARG A 101 8.28 -1.65 -4.63
CA ARG A 101 9.14 -0.48 -4.81
C ARG A 101 10.27 -0.42 -3.80
N MET A 102 10.03 -0.90 -2.59
CA MET A 102 11.00 -0.94 -1.49
C MET A 102 10.78 -2.19 -0.64
N SER A 103 11.89 -2.84 -0.26
CA SER A 103 11.88 -3.96 0.69
C SER A 103 13.21 -3.98 1.43
N LYS A 104 13.29 -3.27 2.57
CA LYS A 104 14.52 -3.11 3.36
C LYS A 104 14.24 -2.50 4.74
N PRO A 105 15.23 -2.45 5.65
CA PRO A 105 15.16 -1.61 6.85
C PRO A 105 15.06 -0.12 6.48
N TYR A 106 14.18 0.64 7.16
CA TYR A 106 13.98 2.06 6.91
C TYR A 106 13.60 2.82 8.19
N SER A 107 14.57 3.56 8.76
CA SER A 107 14.36 4.48 9.91
C SER A 107 13.36 3.93 10.96
N ALA A 108 12.41 4.77 11.40
CA ALA A 108 11.39 4.42 12.38
C ALA A 108 10.42 3.31 11.94
N TYR A 109 10.29 3.04 10.62
CA TYR A 109 9.44 1.97 10.08
C TYR A 109 9.98 0.56 10.35
N GLY A 110 11.28 0.41 10.66
CA GLY A 110 11.91 -0.90 10.77
C GLY A 110 11.97 -1.60 9.42
N ASN A 111 11.82 -2.93 9.37
CA ASN A 111 11.70 -3.62 8.10
C ASN A 111 10.39 -3.23 7.45
N VAL A 112 10.47 -2.73 6.22
CA VAL A 112 9.33 -2.19 5.48
C VAL A 112 9.25 -2.78 4.08
N VAL A 113 8.02 -3.02 3.63
CA VAL A 113 7.69 -3.27 2.22
C VAL A 113 6.82 -2.13 1.74
N VAL A 114 7.12 -1.58 0.56
CA VAL A 114 6.28 -0.64 -0.17
C VAL A 114 5.92 -1.26 -1.50
N VAL A 115 4.63 -1.38 -1.77
CA VAL A 115 4.12 -1.89 -3.05
C VAL A 115 3.46 -0.74 -3.79
N ARG A 116 3.85 -0.53 -5.06
CA ARG A 116 3.16 0.39 -5.97
C ARG A 116 2.15 -0.40 -6.79
N HIS A 117 0.94 0.10 -6.80
CA HIS A 117 -0.22 -0.44 -7.52
C HIS A 117 -0.58 0.46 -8.70
N ASP A 118 -1.62 0.08 -9.42
CA ASP A 118 -2.19 0.91 -10.46
C ASP A 118 -2.66 2.28 -9.93
N PHE A 119 -2.82 3.25 -10.81
CA PHE A 119 -3.22 4.63 -10.49
C PHE A 119 -2.28 5.37 -9.53
N GLY A 120 -1.04 4.90 -9.34
CA GLY A 120 -0.08 5.52 -8.41
C GLY A 120 -0.40 5.34 -6.93
N LEU A 121 -1.34 4.45 -6.60
CA LEU A 121 -1.59 4.02 -5.23
C LEU A 121 -0.37 3.27 -4.72
N GLU A 122 0.05 3.57 -3.51
CA GLU A 122 1.06 2.79 -2.79
C GLU A 122 0.52 2.32 -1.45
N THR A 123 0.88 1.10 -1.07
CA THR A 123 0.64 0.57 0.26
C THR A 123 1.96 0.27 0.95
N ILE A 124 2.01 0.57 2.25
CA ILE A 124 3.20 0.43 3.08
C ILE A 124 2.90 -0.53 4.22
N TYR A 125 3.81 -1.47 4.42
CA TYR A 125 3.73 -2.51 5.42
C TYR A 125 5.00 -2.46 6.27
N SER A 126 4.90 -2.02 7.51
CA SER A 126 6.07 -1.80 8.34
C SER A 126 6.05 -2.53 9.69
N HIS A 127 7.16 -2.41 10.42
CA HIS A 127 7.48 -3.14 11.65
C HIS A 127 7.61 -4.65 11.43
N ASN A 128 7.88 -5.08 10.17
CA ASN A 128 7.96 -6.48 9.79
C ASN A 128 9.08 -7.19 10.56
N PHE A 129 8.81 -8.42 10.99
CA PHE A 129 9.86 -9.34 11.45
C PHE A 129 10.77 -9.70 10.28
N LYS A 130 10.16 -10.04 9.13
CA LYS A 130 10.87 -10.44 7.92
C LYS A 130 10.08 -10.03 6.68
N ASN A 131 10.75 -9.42 5.71
CA ASN A 131 10.23 -9.25 4.36
C ASN A 131 10.45 -10.54 3.57
N LEU A 132 9.45 -10.95 2.78
CA LEU A 132 9.47 -12.18 1.97
C LEU A 132 9.67 -11.88 0.48
N VAL A 133 9.71 -10.61 0.10
CA VAL A 133 9.82 -10.11 -1.27
C VAL A 133 10.96 -9.10 -1.39
N HIS A 134 11.41 -8.86 -2.62
CA HIS A 134 12.50 -7.93 -2.93
C HIS A 134 12.01 -6.78 -3.82
N CYS A 135 12.74 -5.68 -3.83
CA CYS A 135 12.49 -4.57 -4.75
C CYS A 135 12.51 -5.05 -6.20
N GLY A 136 11.48 -4.70 -6.97
CA GLY A 136 11.28 -5.10 -8.36
C GLY A 136 10.43 -6.36 -8.53
N ASP A 137 10.08 -7.07 -7.46
CA ASP A 137 9.18 -8.22 -7.56
C ASP A 137 7.76 -7.76 -7.90
N THR A 138 7.11 -8.49 -8.82
CA THR A 138 5.68 -8.37 -9.06
C THR A 138 4.93 -9.22 -8.03
N VAL A 139 3.91 -8.66 -7.42
CA VAL A 139 3.07 -9.32 -6.42
C VAL A 139 1.60 -9.26 -6.81
N LYS A 140 0.85 -10.28 -6.41
CA LYS A 140 -0.61 -10.33 -6.58
C LYS A 140 -1.31 -9.98 -5.27
N ALA A 141 -2.55 -9.50 -5.36
CA ALA A 141 -3.43 -9.35 -4.20
C ALA A 141 -3.48 -10.66 -3.39
N GLY A 142 -3.39 -10.56 -2.07
CA GLY A 142 -3.37 -11.71 -1.17
C GLY A 142 -2.04 -12.48 -1.10
N GLN A 143 -1.07 -12.18 -1.97
CA GLN A 143 0.25 -12.83 -1.90
C GLN A 143 0.96 -12.49 -0.59
N PRO A 144 1.55 -13.48 0.12
CA PRO A 144 2.43 -13.23 1.26
C PRO A 144 3.63 -12.37 0.88
N ILE A 145 3.83 -11.24 1.58
CA ILE A 145 4.92 -10.29 1.31
C ILE A 145 5.82 -10.03 2.51
N ALA A 146 5.33 -10.27 3.73
CA ALA A 146 6.09 -10.12 4.96
C ALA A 146 5.47 -10.92 6.12
N LEU A 147 6.17 -10.94 7.24
CA LEU A 147 5.68 -11.47 8.52
C LEU A 147 5.63 -10.33 9.54
N THR A 148 4.56 -10.28 10.36
CA THR A 148 4.40 -9.29 11.41
C THR A 148 5.52 -9.37 12.44
N GLY A 149 5.89 -8.21 12.99
CA GLY A 149 6.95 -8.10 13.97
C GLY A 149 6.89 -6.80 14.77
N ARG A 150 8.07 -6.44 15.32
CA ARG A 150 8.25 -5.28 16.18
C ARG A 150 9.53 -4.52 15.88
N THR A 151 9.95 -4.48 14.61
CA THR A 151 11.16 -3.75 14.22
C THR A 151 10.90 -2.24 14.13
N GLY A 152 11.96 -1.43 14.18
CA GLY A 152 11.85 0.01 14.16
C GLY A 152 11.28 0.59 15.46
N ARG A 153 10.37 1.58 15.34
CA ARG A 153 9.79 2.28 16.51
C ARG A 153 8.48 1.62 17.00
N ALA A 154 8.39 0.32 16.98
CA ALA A 154 7.24 -0.40 17.48
C ALA A 154 7.43 -0.83 18.95
N SER A 155 6.42 -0.64 19.80
CA SER A 155 6.42 -1.08 21.21
C SER A 155 5.81 -2.48 21.38
N THR A 156 4.95 -2.90 20.46
CA THR A 156 4.28 -4.21 20.45
C THR A 156 4.25 -4.81 19.04
N GLU A 157 3.97 -6.10 18.93
CA GLU A 157 3.75 -6.75 17.63
C GLU A 157 2.51 -6.18 16.95
N HIS A 158 2.67 -5.59 15.77
CA HIS A 158 1.57 -5.08 14.95
C HIS A 158 2.05 -4.82 13.52
N LEU A 159 1.12 -4.71 12.59
CA LEU A 159 1.34 -4.14 11.27
C LEU A 159 0.99 -2.66 11.33
N HIS A 160 1.94 -1.77 11.03
CA HIS A 160 1.62 -0.39 10.66
C HIS A 160 1.38 -0.36 9.15
N PHE A 161 0.15 -0.02 8.75
CA PHE A 161 -0.32 -0.02 7.37
C PHE A 161 -0.67 1.39 6.90
N GLU A 162 -0.11 1.81 5.76
CA GLU A 162 -0.42 3.10 5.15
C GLU A 162 -0.92 2.94 3.72
N THR A 163 -1.73 3.91 3.29
CA THR A 163 -2.09 4.17 1.91
C THR A 163 -1.55 5.52 1.48
N ARG A 164 -0.94 5.58 0.29
CA ARG A 164 -0.34 6.80 -0.27
C ARG A 164 -0.66 6.95 -1.74
N VAL A 165 -0.70 8.21 -2.18
CA VAL A 165 -0.67 8.59 -3.59
C VAL A 165 0.34 9.73 -3.73
N ASN A 166 1.24 9.65 -4.69
CA ASN A 166 2.26 10.65 -4.94
C ASN A 166 3.09 11.03 -3.68
N GLY A 167 3.40 10.04 -2.85
CA GLY A 167 4.15 10.23 -1.60
C GLY A 167 3.34 10.79 -0.42
N GLN A 168 2.10 11.23 -0.64
CA GLN A 168 1.21 11.76 0.40
C GLN A 168 0.34 10.64 0.98
N HIS A 169 0.35 10.50 2.31
CA HIS A 169 -0.51 9.53 2.99
C HIS A 169 -1.94 10.04 3.13
N PHE A 170 -2.88 9.13 3.12
CA PHE A 170 -4.28 9.37 3.41
C PHE A 170 -4.87 8.23 4.25
N ASP A 171 -6.07 8.44 4.80
CA ASP A 171 -6.70 7.47 5.71
C ASP A 171 -7.00 6.14 4.98
N PRO A 172 -6.43 5.00 5.42
CA PRO A 172 -6.73 3.68 4.85
C PRO A 172 -8.21 3.29 4.92
N ASN A 173 -9.01 3.91 5.82
CA ASN A 173 -10.47 3.70 5.85
C ASN A 173 -11.18 4.19 4.58
N ILE A 174 -10.53 5.04 3.78
CA ILE A 174 -11.05 5.43 2.47
C ILE A 174 -11.10 4.23 1.51
N ILE A 175 -10.10 3.34 1.60
CA ILE A 175 -9.98 2.16 0.75
C ILE A 175 -10.69 0.95 1.36
N PHE A 176 -10.52 0.71 2.67
CA PHE A 176 -10.99 -0.48 3.35
C PHE A 176 -12.01 -0.18 4.42
N ASN A 177 -13.07 -0.98 4.50
CA ASN A 177 -13.87 -1.14 5.70
C ASN A 177 -13.07 -1.99 6.71
N MET A 178 -12.52 -1.34 7.72
CA MET A 178 -11.64 -2.00 8.70
C MET A 178 -12.37 -3.03 9.57
N LYS A 179 -13.68 -2.90 9.76
CA LYS A 179 -14.47 -3.82 10.55
C LYS A 179 -14.76 -5.11 9.78
N GLU A 180 -15.24 -4.94 8.56
CA GLU A 180 -15.59 -6.08 7.68
C GLU A 180 -14.38 -6.65 6.92
N GLN A 181 -13.25 -5.93 6.92
CA GLN A 181 -12.01 -6.28 6.21
C GLN A 181 -12.20 -6.45 4.71
N THR A 182 -13.08 -5.65 4.13
CA THR A 182 -13.41 -5.60 2.71
C THR A 182 -13.06 -4.25 2.11
N LEU A 183 -13.13 -4.11 0.77
CA LEU A 183 -13.08 -2.80 0.15
C LEU A 183 -14.26 -1.95 0.58
N ASN A 184 -14.01 -0.66 0.76
CA ASN A 184 -15.03 0.33 1.08
C ASN A 184 -15.77 0.73 -0.21
N ARG A 185 -16.53 -0.22 -0.76
CA ARG A 185 -17.45 0.02 -1.88
C ARG A 185 -18.68 0.69 -1.33
N GLN A 186 -18.86 1.95 -1.61
CA GLN A 186 -20.09 2.63 -1.23
C GLN A 186 -21.24 2.09 -2.09
N ARG A 187 -22.24 1.54 -1.45
CA ARG A 187 -23.52 1.18 -2.06
C ARG A 187 -24.36 2.43 -2.32
#